data_7854422e11014e515365316754a7e337
#
_entry.id   7854422e11014e515365316754a7e337
#
_cell.length_a   1.000
_cell.length_b   1.000
_cell.length_c   1.000
_cell.angle_alpha   90.00
_cell.angle_beta   90.00
_cell.angle_gamma   90.00
#
_symmetry.space_group_name_H-M   'P 1'
#
loop_
_entity.id
_entity.type
_entity.pdbx_description
1 polymer ?
#
loop_
_entity_poly.entity_id
_entity_poly.type
_entity_poly.pdbx_seq_one_letter_code
_entity_poly.pdbx_strand_id
1 'polypeptide(L)'
;MKSILFITFCFFCLVIQSQEITTKLHSEKALEADSFIGVDEFDNIYYIIENILYKKTSKQLFSYSNVGLGKLSSVNIQNPFKVILFYAEFNAAIILDNNLNELTQKIDFTKETQFNNVVFVSGASQNNLWLYADDNKLHLYDYQNYAEVLQTQPTTFYDPDFIPKNIVSTFKNIWILSVNTVLEFNEYGIYTRAFNLQDVEEVFSFQKGFIFFKKNKFFYQEPSDTIPIRLDYEDRFESIYINSAYIFIFDGKTLYQYQIIR
;
A
#
# COMPACT_ATOMS: atom_id res chain seq x y z
N MET A 1 -47.42 -55.27 20.37
CA MET A 1 -46.10 -55.10 19.70
C MET A 1 -45.87 -53.66 19.45
N LYS A 2 -44.98 -53.01 20.22
CA LYS A 2 -44.65 -51.62 20.09
C LYS A 2 -43.29 -51.49 19.33
N SER A 3 -43.32 -50.98 18.10
CA SER A 3 -42.15 -50.75 17.31
C SER A 3 -41.48 -49.46 17.81
N ILE A 4 -40.27 -49.57 18.34
CA ILE A 4 -39.41 -48.41 18.72
C ILE A 4 -38.64 -48.00 17.49
N LEU A 5 -38.99 -46.83 16.98
CA LEU A 5 -38.27 -46.16 15.86
C LEU A 5 -37.02 -45.51 16.45
N PHE A 6 -35.83 -46.05 16.16
CA PHE A 6 -34.57 -45.49 16.56
C PHE A 6 -34.16 -44.45 15.53
N ILE A 7 -34.37 -43.13 15.83
CA ILE A 7 -33.89 -42.04 15.00
C ILE A 7 -32.44 -41.78 15.36
N THR A 8 -31.53 -42.26 14.53
CA THR A 8 -30.10 -41.93 14.61
C THR A 8 -29.89 -40.52 14.07
N PHE A 9 -29.77 -39.55 14.95
CA PHE A 9 -29.42 -38.18 14.61
C PHE A 9 -27.92 -38.15 14.34
N CYS A 10 -27.51 -38.24 13.06
CA CYS A 10 -26.14 -37.99 12.65
C CYS A 10 -25.82 -36.49 12.83
N PHE A 11 -25.16 -36.16 13.92
CA PHE A 11 -24.58 -34.84 14.14
C PHE A 11 -23.40 -34.71 13.17
N PHE A 12 -23.66 -34.11 12.00
CA PHE A 12 -22.64 -33.73 11.06
C PHE A 12 -21.95 -32.50 11.66
N CYS A 13 -20.86 -32.70 12.42
CA CYS A 13 -19.96 -31.64 12.81
C CYS A 13 -19.33 -31.08 11.53
N LEU A 14 -19.91 -30.00 11.01
CA LEU A 14 -19.24 -29.15 10.04
C LEU A 14 -18.03 -28.56 10.75
N VAL A 15 -16.89 -29.17 10.54
CA VAL A 15 -15.60 -28.57 10.87
C VAL A 15 -15.47 -27.38 9.91
N ILE A 16 -15.85 -26.18 10.37
CA ILE A 16 -15.55 -24.94 9.69
C ILE A 16 -14.03 -24.82 9.81
N GLN A 17 -13.31 -25.30 8.81
CA GLN A 17 -11.89 -24.95 8.67
C GLN A 17 -11.85 -23.46 8.38
N SER A 18 -11.56 -22.67 9.41
CA SER A 18 -11.18 -21.29 9.21
C SER A 18 -9.94 -21.28 8.31
N GLN A 19 -10.07 -20.74 7.12
CA GLN A 19 -8.96 -20.58 6.20
C GLN A 19 -8.01 -19.55 6.82
N GLU A 20 -6.82 -19.97 7.19
CA GLU A 20 -5.79 -19.11 7.77
C GLU A 20 -4.58 -19.10 6.83
N ILE A 21 -4.04 -17.93 6.58
CA ILE A 21 -2.77 -17.79 5.89
C ILE A 21 -1.67 -17.82 6.94
N THR A 22 -0.66 -18.65 6.76
CA THR A 22 0.48 -18.74 7.67
C THR A 22 1.71 -18.08 7.06
N THR A 23 2.66 -17.71 7.91
CA THR A 23 3.94 -17.18 7.46
C THR A 23 5.08 -17.96 8.09
N LYS A 24 6.25 -17.89 7.48
CA LYS A 24 7.48 -18.49 7.99
C LYS A 24 8.62 -17.51 7.83
N LEU A 25 9.40 -17.31 8.89
CA LEU A 25 10.62 -16.50 8.81
C LEU A 25 11.56 -17.10 7.75
N HIS A 26 11.88 -16.29 6.75
CA HIS A 26 12.74 -16.65 5.63
C HIS A 26 14.17 -16.13 5.83
N SER A 27 14.29 -14.86 6.27
CA SER A 27 15.59 -14.25 6.54
C SER A 27 15.48 -13.09 7.51
N GLU A 28 16.58 -12.77 8.16
CA GLU A 28 16.78 -11.56 8.94
C GLU A 28 18.11 -10.91 8.53
N LYS A 29 18.16 -9.59 8.46
CA LYS A 29 19.35 -8.83 8.06
C LYS A 29 19.41 -7.51 8.81
N ALA A 30 20.60 -7.15 9.30
CA ALA A 30 20.81 -5.81 9.81
C ALA A 30 20.61 -4.76 8.69
N LEU A 31 19.88 -3.71 9.02
CA LEU A 31 19.63 -2.56 8.15
C LEU A 31 19.76 -1.28 8.97
N GLU A 32 20.76 -0.48 8.66
CA GLU A 32 20.90 0.87 9.23
C GLU A 32 20.09 1.83 8.35
N ALA A 33 18.95 2.30 8.85
CA ALA A 33 18.06 3.22 8.14
C ALA A 33 17.22 4.00 9.15
N ASP A 34 16.84 5.23 8.77
CA ASP A 34 15.85 6.02 9.50
C ASP A 34 14.42 5.56 9.17
N SER A 35 14.23 5.01 7.95
CA SER A 35 12.96 4.45 7.52
C SER A 35 13.17 3.39 6.44
N PHE A 36 12.51 2.25 6.58
CA PHE A 36 12.44 1.23 5.54
C PHE A 36 11.22 1.48 4.64
N ILE A 37 11.42 1.51 3.34
CA ILE A 37 10.38 1.81 2.35
C ILE A 37 9.78 0.52 1.77
N GLY A 38 10.64 -0.47 1.43
CA GLY A 38 10.16 -1.72 0.88
C GLY A 38 11.19 -2.47 0.05
N VAL A 39 10.71 -3.54 -0.60
CA VAL A 39 11.52 -4.41 -1.46
C VAL A 39 10.77 -4.60 -2.78
N ASP A 40 11.40 -4.28 -3.90
CA ASP A 40 10.81 -4.43 -5.22
C ASP A 40 10.81 -5.91 -5.72
N GLU A 41 10.23 -6.16 -6.88
CA GLU A 41 10.15 -7.49 -7.49
C GLU A 41 11.50 -8.11 -7.91
N PHE A 42 12.58 -7.32 -7.86
CA PHE A 42 13.97 -7.75 -8.13
C PHE A 42 14.78 -7.92 -6.84
N ASP A 43 14.15 -7.98 -5.67
CA ASP A 43 14.76 -8.06 -4.33
C ASP A 43 15.67 -6.87 -3.99
N ASN A 44 15.47 -5.70 -4.62
CA ASN A 44 16.18 -4.50 -4.24
C ASN A 44 15.50 -3.83 -3.04
N ILE A 45 16.31 -3.46 -2.06
CA ILE A 45 15.85 -2.85 -0.80
C ILE A 45 15.88 -1.34 -0.93
N TYR A 46 14.77 -0.68 -0.59
CA TYR A 46 14.65 0.78 -0.55
C TYR A 46 14.51 1.26 0.88
N TYR A 47 15.29 2.26 1.25
CA TYR A 47 15.30 2.84 2.60
C TYR A 47 15.77 4.29 2.59
N ILE A 48 15.54 5.02 3.67
CA ILE A 48 15.91 6.42 3.83
C ILE A 48 16.90 6.56 4.98
N ILE A 49 17.95 7.36 4.78
CA ILE A 49 18.85 7.87 5.80
C ILE A 49 19.02 9.37 5.55
N GLU A 50 18.82 10.21 6.58
CA GLU A 50 19.01 11.67 6.50
C GLU A 50 18.28 12.31 5.31
N ASN A 51 17.04 11.87 5.04
CA ASN A 51 16.22 12.33 3.92
C ASN A 51 16.78 11.99 2.51
N ILE A 52 17.72 11.07 2.42
CA ILE A 52 18.26 10.52 1.17
C ILE A 52 17.62 9.16 0.93
N LEU A 53 17.00 8.97 -0.23
CA LEU A 53 16.53 7.66 -0.65
C LEU A 53 17.69 6.83 -1.15
N TYR A 54 17.83 5.62 -0.61
CA TYR A 54 18.77 4.60 -1.05
C TYR A 54 18.04 3.42 -1.69
N LYS A 55 18.62 2.88 -2.76
CA LYS A 55 18.25 1.61 -3.37
C LYS A 55 19.45 0.68 -3.35
N LYS A 56 19.38 -0.39 -2.56
CA LYS A 56 20.43 -1.41 -2.45
C LYS A 56 20.04 -2.61 -3.31
N THR A 57 20.84 -2.87 -4.33
CA THR A 57 20.75 -4.07 -5.14
C THR A 57 21.78 -5.12 -4.65
N SER A 58 21.81 -6.30 -5.25
CA SER A 58 22.85 -7.30 -4.96
C SER A 58 24.27 -6.86 -5.37
N LYS A 59 24.40 -5.84 -6.23
CA LYS A 59 25.68 -5.42 -6.81
C LYS A 59 26.05 -3.97 -6.53
N GLN A 60 25.07 -3.09 -6.34
CA GLN A 60 25.28 -1.65 -6.32
C GLN A 60 24.36 -0.97 -5.32
N LEU A 61 24.76 0.21 -4.89
CA LEU A 61 23.99 1.12 -4.07
C LEU A 61 23.74 2.38 -4.88
N PHE A 62 22.48 2.71 -5.09
CA PHE A 62 22.03 3.96 -5.69
C PHE A 62 21.47 4.88 -4.62
N SER A 63 21.53 6.18 -4.84
CA SER A 63 20.93 7.15 -3.93
C SER A 63 20.35 8.34 -4.69
N TYR A 64 19.33 8.96 -4.11
CA TYR A 64 18.73 10.17 -4.60
C TYR A 64 18.38 11.10 -3.45
N SER A 65 18.66 12.40 -3.62
CA SER A 65 18.22 13.45 -2.70
C SER A 65 17.90 14.73 -3.46
N ASN A 66 16.97 15.51 -2.94
CA ASN A 66 16.65 16.83 -3.46
C ASN A 66 16.50 17.82 -2.30
N VAL A 67 17.55 18.54 -2.01
CA VAL A 67 17.60 19.52 -0.89
C VAL A 67 16.65 20.71 -1.10
N GLY A 68 16.24 20.99 -2.33
CA GLY A 68 15.34 22.10 -2.67
C GLY A 68 13.86 21.80 -2.41
N LEU A 69 13.51 20.52 -2.12
CA LEU A 69 12.13 20.08 -1.91
C LEU A 69 11.82 19.69 -0.45
N GLY A 70 12.74 19.99 0.47
CA GLY A 70 12.51 19.71 1.89
C GLY A 70 12.42 18.22 2.22
N LYS A 71 11.52 17.87 3.14
CA LYS A 71 11.36 16.49 3.64
C LYS A 71 10.58 15.63 2.64
N LEU A 72 11.15 14.45 2.33
CA LEU A 72 10.47 13.42 1.55
C LEU A 72 9.29 12.85 2.35
N SER A 73 8.08 13.00 1.80
CA SER A 73 6.84 12.64 2.49
C SER A 73 6.41 11.21 2.22
N SER A 74 6.54 10.74 0.97
CA SER A 74 6.28 9.34 0.62
C SER A 74 7.09 8.88 -0.59
N VAL A 75 7.30 7.58 -0.68
CA VAL A 75 7.96 6.90 -1.80
C VAL A 75 7.09 5.75 -2.26
N ASN A 76 6.76 5.72 -3.55
CA ASN A 76 6.06 4.60 -4.15
C ASN A 76 7.04 3.83 -5.06
N ILE A 77 7.28 2.56 -4.72
CA ILE A 77 8.20 1.64 -5.42
C ILE A 77 7.46 0.50 -6.13
N GLN A 78 6.14 0.60 -6.27
CA GLN A 78 5.31 -0.42 -6.92
C GLN A 78 5.81 -0.78 -8.32
N ASN A 79 6.28 0.20 -9.05
CA ASN A 79 6.97 -0.01 -10.33
C ASN A 79 8.44 0.43 -10.18
N PRO A 80 9.41 -0.50 -10.16
CA PRO A 80 10.81 -0.17 -9.97
C PRO A 80 11.43 0.63 -11.13
N PHE A 81 10.75 0.73 -12.27
CA PHE A 81 11.12 1.59 -13.40
C PHE A 81 10.45 2.98 -13.36
N LYS A 82 9.58 3.19 -12.37
CA LYS A 82 8.88 4.46 -12.13
C LYS A 82 8.72 4.65 -10.62
N VAL A 83 9.81 4.93 -9.93
CA VAL A 83 9.80 5.25 -8.50
C VAL A 83 9.30 6.67 -8.33
N ILE A 84 8.27 6.87 -7.53
CA ILE A 84 7.62 8.15 -7.31
C ILE A 84 7.97 8.67 -5.92
N LEU A 85 8.51 9.87 -5.88
CA LEU A 85 8.83 10.60 -4.66
C LEU A 85 7.84 11.76 -4.52
N PHE A 86 7.19 11.86 -3.39
CA PHE A 86 6.27 12.95 -3.11
C PHE A 86 6.77 13.82 -1.95
N TYR A 87 6.75 15.12 -2.16
CA TYR A 87 7.17 16.18 -1.24
C TYR A 87 5.96 17.04 -0.92
N ALA A 88 5.21 16.69 0.13
CA ALA A 88 3.93 17.32 0.46
C ALA A 88 4.09 18.82 0.79
N GLU A 89 5.17 19.21 1.49
CA GLU A 89 5.42 20.61 1.84
C GLU A 89 5.57 21.52 0.59
N PHE A 90 6.07 20.97 -0.50
CA PHE A 90 6.26 21.67 -1.77
C PHE A 90 5.18 21.34 -2.81
N ASN A 91 4.20 20.53 -2.44
CA ASN A 91 3.14 20.03 -3.32
C ASN A 91 3.71 19.56 -4.67
N ALA A 92 4.74 18.73 -4.61
CA ALA A 92 5.52 18.35 -5.78
C ALA A 92 5.90 16.87 -5.77
N ALA A 93 6.08 16.31 -6.96
CA ALA A 93 6.59 14.95 -7.14
C ALA A 93 7.82 14.92 -8.06
N ILE A 94 8.67 13.93 -7.84
CA ILE A 94 9.79 13.55 -8.70
C ILE A 94 9.57 12.09 -9.13
N ILE A 95 9.82 11.78 -10.37
CA ILE A 95 9.76 10.43 -10.91
C ILE A 95 11.16 9.97 -11.29
N LEU A 96 11.57 8.83 -10.74
CA LEU A 96 12.91 8.27 -10.95
C LEU A 96 12.84 6.97 -11.75
N ASP A 97 13.89 6.72 -12.51
CA ASP A 97 14.13 5.44 -13.18
C ASP A 97 14.65 4.35 -12.20
N ASN A 98 14.96 3.19 -12.76
CA ASN A 98 15.49 2.06 -11.99
C ASN A 98 16.86 2.31 -11.32
N ASN A 99 17.59 3.31 -11.76
CA ASN A 99 18.89 3.70 -11.19
C ASN A 99 18.80 4.95 -10.32
N LEU A 100 17.59 5.37 -9.98
CA LEU A 100 17.26 6.58 -9.25
C LEU A 100 17.69 7.87 -9.99
N ASN A 101 17.72 7.89 -11.33
CA ASN A 101 17.85 9.12 -12.10
C ASN A 101 16.48 9.73 -12.37
N GLU A 102 16.38 11.04 -12.41
CA GLU A 102 15.13 11.73 -12.74
C GLU A 102 14.68 11.42 -14.18
N LEU A 103 13.46 10.90 -14.34
CA LEU A 103 12.82 10.64 -15.63
C LEU A 103 12.16 11.89 -16.20
N THR A 104 11.74 12.79 -15.32
CA THR A 104 11.06 14.04 -15.69
C THR A 104 11.62 15.19 -14.86
N GLN A 105 11.32 16.42 -15.27
CA GLN A 105 11.48 17.56 -14.38
C GLN A 105 10.52 17.42 -13.19
N LYS A 106 10.78 18.20 -12.14
CA LYS A 106 9.88 18.30 -10.99
C LYS A 106 8.45 18.61 -11.45
N ILE A 107 7.50 17.78 -11.03
CA ILE A 107 6.08 18.03 -11.21
C ILE A 107 5.63 18.93 -10.06
N ASP A 108 5.20 20.15 -10.36
CA ASP A 108 4.74 21.13 -9.38
C ASP A 108 3.22 21.21 -9.45
N PHE A 109 2.54 20.47 -8.58
CA PHE A 109 1.09 20.38 -8.62
C PHE A 109 0.38 21.72 -8.39
N THR A 110 0.99 22.66 -7.69
CA THR A 110 0.43 24.01 -7.51
C THR A 110 0.31 24.77 -8.83
N LYS A 111 1.21 24.49 -9.78
CA LYS A 111 1.20 25.13 -11.10
C LYS A 111 0.47 24.34 -12.15
N GLU A 112 0.52 23.02 -12.03
CA GLU A 112 0.12 22.08 -13.08
C GLU A 112 -1.32 21.57 -12.90
N THR A 113 -1.98 21.87 -11.77
CA THR A 113 -3.32 21.40 -11.47
C THR A 113 -4.27 22.53 -11.07
N GLN A 114 -5.56 22.24 -10.97
CA GLN A 114 -6.59 23.21 -10.57
C GLN A 114 -6.89 23.19 -9.06
N PHE A 115 -6.36 22.20 -8.32
CA PHE A 115 -6.53 22.09 -6.87
C PHE A 115 -5.28 22.61 -6.14
N ASN A 116 -5.49 23.15 -4.94
CA ASN A 116 -4.43 23.85 -4.23
C ASN A 116 -3.42 22.90 -3.58
N ASN A 117 -3.85 21.70 -3.17
CA ASN A 117 -2.99 20.79 -2.44
C ASN A 117 -3.27 19.33 -2.77
N VAL A 118 -2.24 18.60 -3.15
CA VAL A 118 -2.24 17.14 -3.23
C VAL A 118 -1.89 16.58 -1.87
N VAL A 119 -2.70 15.69 -1.35
CA VAL A 119 -2.52 15.07 -0.04
C VAL A 119 -1.73 13.76 -0.15
N PHE A 120 -2.06 12.94 -1.17
CA PHE A 120 -1.38 11.68 -1.44
C PHE A 120 -1.13 11.49 -2.93
N VAL A 121 -0.02 10.81 -3.24
CA VAL A 121 0.35 10.41 -4.60
C VAL A 121 0.61 8.91 -4.64
N SER A 122 0.08 8.23 -5.64
CA SER A 122 0.35 6.81 -5.89
C SER A 122 0.56 6.52 -7.38
N GLY A 123 1.18 5.38 -7.69
CA GLY A 123 1.42 4.98 -9.06
C GLY A 123 0.12 4.62 -9.80
N ALA A 124 0.08 4.91 -11.09
CA ALA A 124 -0.93 4.43 -12.02
C ALA A 124 -0.26 3.84 -13.26
N SER A 125 -1.05 3.25 -14.16
CA SER A 125 -0.53 2.70 -15.41
C SER A 125 0.01 3.80 -16.33
N GLN A 126 0.90 3.42 -17.23
CA GLN A 126 1.53 4.32 -18.20
C GLN A 126 2.22 5.53 -17.52
N ASN A 127 1.98 6.72 -18.05
CA ASN A 127 2.54 7.99 -17.56
C ASN A 127 1.61 8.70 -16.57
N ASN A 128 0.77 7.93 -15.88
CA ASN A 128 -0.20 8.49 -14.96
C ASN A 128 0.21 8.33 -13.50
N LEU A 129 -0.32 9.23 -12.69
CA LEU A 129 -0.31 9.21 -11.23
C LEU A 129 -1.75 9.27 -10.73
N TRP A 130 -2.03 8.57 -9.64
CA TRP A 130 -3.21 8.82 -8.83
C TRP A 130 -2.86 9.89 -7.80
N LEU A 131 -3.61 10.97 -7.82
CA LEU A 131 -3.51 12.07 -6.87
C LEU A 131 -4.78 12.10 -6.04
N TYR A 132 -4.67 12.18 -4.73
CA TYR A 132 -5.78 12.53 -3.84
C TYR A 132 -5.58 13.96 -3.38
N ALA A 133 -6.55 14.84 -3.60
CA ALA A 133 -6.39 16.27 -3.40
C ALA A 133 -7.36 16.85 -2.34
N ASP A 134 -7.22 18.12 -2.05
CA ASP A 134 -7.96 18.86 -1.04
C ASP A 134 -9.46 19.05 -1.38
N ASP A 135 -9.88 18.71 -2.59
CA ASP A 135 -11.31 18.59 -2.99
C ASP A 135 -11.94 17.23 -2.64
N ASN A 136 -11.18 16.38 -1.93
CA ASN A 136 -11.56 15.02 -1.53
C ASN A 136 -11.83 14.05 -2.68
N LYS A 137 -11.19 14.25 -3.82
CA LYS A 137 -11.32 13.38 -4.99
C LYS A 137 -10.01 12.67 -5.33
N LEU A 138 -10.15 11.56 -6.05
CA LEU A 138 -9.05 10.98 -6.83
C LEU A 138 -9.02 11.63 -8.20
N HIS A 139 -7.82 11.99 -8.62
CA HIS A 139 -7.51 12.49 -9.96
C HIS A 139 -6.50 11.56 -10.61
N LEU A 140 -6.77 11.14 -11.83
CA LEU A 140 -5.79 10.48 -12.68
C LEU A 140 -5.09 11.55 -13.50
N TYR A 141 -3.80 11.71 -13.29
CA TYR A 141 -3.00 12.80 -13.85
C TYR A 141 -1.89 12.24 -14.75
N ASP A 142 -1.88 12.68 -16.01
CA ASP A 142 -0.79 12.40 -16.95
C ASP A 142 0.33 13.42 -16.74
N TYR A 143 1.44 12.95 -16.17
CA TYR A 143 2.57 13.81 -15.83
C TYR A 143 3.47 14.16 -17.02
N GLN A 144 3.32 13.52 -18.17
CA GLN A 144 4.03 13.89 -19.40
C GLN A 144 3.31 14.99 -20.17
N ASN A 145 1.98 14.94 -20.19
CA ASN A 145 1.16 15.93 -20.87
C ASN A 145 0.66 17.03 -19.94
N TYR A 146 0.97 16.95 -18.64
CA TYR A 146 0.52 17.89 -17.60
C TYR A 146 -1.02 18.08 -17.62
N ALA A 147 -1.73 16.98 -17.72
CA ALA A 147 -3.17 16.99 -17.91
C ALA A 147 -3.90 16.06 -16.95
N GLU A 148 -5.02 16.52 -16.42
CA GLU A 148 -5.99 15.66 -15.75
C GLU A 148 -6.71 14.78 -16.79
N VAL A 149 -6.66 13.47 -16.59
CA VAL A 149 -7.31 12.47 -17.45
C VAL A 149 -8.75 12.25 -17.00
N LEU A 150 -8.97 12.13 -15.70
CA LEU A 150 -10.28 11.97 -15.07
C LEU A 150 -10.23 12.36 -13.60
N GLN A 151 -11.40 12.58 -13.02
CA GLN A 151 -11.60 12.72 -11.57
C GLN A 151 -12.80 11.89 -11.11
N THR A 152 -12.80 11.51 -9.84
CA THR A 152 -13.90 10.76 -9.22
C THR A 152 -14.93 11.70 -8.59
N GLN A 153 -16.02 11.13 -8.04
CA GLN A 153 -16.81 11.83 -7.03
C GLN A 153 -15.97 11.99 -5.76
N PRO A 154 -16.25 13.02 -4.94
CA PRO A 154 -15.60 13.15 -3.64
C PRO A 154 -15.80 11.91 -2.77
N THR A 155 -14.80 11.51 -2.00
CA THR A 155 -14.90 10.35 -1.10
C THR A 155 -16.00 10.53 -0.05
N THR A 156 -16.28 11.78 0.34
CA THR A 156 -17.40 12.15 1.23
C THR A 156 -18.79 11.85 0.66
N PHE A 157 -18.91 11.60 -0.64
CA PHE A 157 -20.14 11.12 -1.26
C PHE A 157 -20.46 9.67 -0.86
N TYR A 158 -19.41 8.85 -0.63
CA TYR A 158 -19.55 7.45 -0.26
C TYR A 158 -19.55 7.24 1.26
N ASP A 159 -18.81 8.07 1.98
CA ASP A 159 -18.72 8.09 3.44
C ASP A 159 -18.60 9.55 3.88
N PRO A 160 -19.67 10.17 4.43
CA PRO A 160 -19.69 11.60 4.80
C PRO A 160 -18.60 12.01 5.79
N ASP A 161 -18.15 11.09 6.64
CA ASP A 161 -17.11 11.32 7.65
C ASP A 161 -15.73 10.83 7.20
N PHE A 162 -15.52 10.63 5.89
CA PHE A 162 -14.29 10.09 5.35
C PHE A 162 -13.12 11.06 5.52
N ILE A 163 -12.13 10.66 6.33
CA ILE A 163 -10.87 11.37 6.50
C ILE A 163 -9.75 10.49 5.96
N PRO A 164 -9.15 10.82 4.82
CA PRO A 164 -8.15 9.99 4.19
C PRO A 164 -6.86 9.93 5.02
N LYS A 165 -6.30 8.73 5.16
CA LYS A 165 -5.03 8.47 5.84
C LYS A 165 -3.93 8.02 4.89
N ASN A 166 -4.30 7.26 3.88
CA ASN A 166 -3.34 6.71 2.92
C ASN A 166 -4.05 6.30 1.63
N ILE A 167 -3.27 6.19 0.56
CA ILE A 167 -3.68 5.64 -0.73
C ILE A 167 -2.72 4.53 -1.15
N VAL A 168 -3.29 3.41 -1.57
CA VAL A 168 -2.54 2.28 -2.13
C VAL A 168 -3.14 1.95 -3.48
N SER A 169 -2.33 1.81 -4.50
CA SER A 169 -2.80 1.46 -5.83
C SER A 169 -2.08 0.23 -6.38
N THR A 170 -2.72 -0.39 -7.34
CA THR A 170 -2.14 -1.35 -8.28
C THR A 170 -2.44 -0.85 -9.70
N PHE A 171 -2.08 -1.63 -10.72
CA PHE A 171 -2.49 -1.31 -12.10
C PHE A 171 -4.01 -1.43 -12.34
N LYS A 172 -4.76 -2.08 -11.42
CA LYS A 172 -6.19 -2.35 -11.58
C LYS A 172 -7.08 -1.72 -10.53
N ASN A 173 -6.58 -1.56 -9.32
CA ASN A 173 -7.36 -1.13 -8.17
C ASN A 173 -6.65 -0.04 -7.39
N ILE A 174 -7.45 0.82 -6.80
CA ILE A 174 -7.01 1.86 -5.87
C ILE A 174 -7.80 1.71 -4.58
N TRP A 175 -7.12 1.71 -3.45
CA TRP A 175 -7.72 1.72 -2.14
C TRP A 175 -7.35 2.99 -1.41
N ILE A 176 -8.35 3.68 -0.87
CA ILE A 176 -8.16 4.85 -0.01
C ILE A 176 -8.58 4.45 1.39
N LEU A 177 -7.63 4.53 2.31
CA LEU A 177 -7.84 4.22 3.72
C LEU A 177 -8.35 5.44 4.47
N SER A 178 -9.40 5.26 5.28
CA SER A 178 -9.83 6.13 6.37
C SER A 178 -9.70 5.38 7.72
N VAL A 179 -10.16 5.98 8.80
CA VAL A 179 -10.10 5.36 10.15
C VAL A 179 -10.88 4.04 10.21
N ASN A 180 -12.07 4.01 9.60
CA ASN A 180 -13.00 2.89 9.71
C ASN A 180 -13.43 2.32 8.36
N THR A 181 -12.95 2.90 7.27
CA THR A 181 -13.42 2.57 5.92
C THR A 181 -12.26 2.48 4.95
N VAL A 182 -12.28 1.49 4.08
CA VAL A 182 -11.43 1.43 2.88
C VAL A 182 -12.35 1.53 1.67
N LEU A 183 -12.19 2.58 0.88
CA LEU A 183 -12.90 2.73 -0.40
C LEU A 183 -12.07 2.12 -1.52
N GLU A 184 -12.70 1.31 -2.36
CA GLU A 184 -12.07 0.69 -3.53
C GLU A 184 -12.59 1.31 -4.82
N PHE A 185 -11.65 1.64 -5.70
CA PHE A 185 -11.90 2.11 -7.06
C PHE A 185 -11.12 1.23 -8.05
N ASN A 186 -11.61 1.13 -9.28
CA ASN A 186 -10.87 0.46 -10.35
C ASN A 186 -9.94 1.45 -11.08
N GLU A 187 -9.19 0.95 -12.07
CA GLU A 187 -8.23 1.72 -12.87
C GLU A 187 -8.86 2.86 -13.70
N TYR A 188 -10.19 2.90 -13.82
CA TYR A 188 -10.95 3.95 -14.49
C TYR A 188 -11.54 4.97 -13.49
N GLY A 189 -11.17 4.90 -12.21
CA GLY A 189 -11.71 5.76 -11.17
C GLY A 189 -13.17 5.47 -10.81
N ILE A 190 -13.70 4.31 -11.22
CA ILE A 190 -15.07 3.91 -10.89
C ILE A 190 -15.05 3.28 -9.49
N TYR A 191 -15.88 3.82 -8.59
CA TYR A 191 -16.11 3.24 -7.28
C TYR A 191 -16.66 1.81 -7.40
N THR A 192 -16.08 0.87 -6.69
CA THR A 192 -16.52 -0.54 -6.70
C THR A 192 -17.19 -0.93 -5.40
N ARG A 193 -16.62 -0.56 -4.26
CA ARG A 193 -17.18 -0.89 -2.94
C ARG A 193 -16.50 -0.15 -1.80
N ALA A 194 -17.10 -0.27 -0.60
CA ALA A 194 -16.49 0.11 0.66
C ALA A 194 -16.34 -1.13 1.56
N PHE A 195 -15.23 -1.18 2.30
CA PHE A 195 -15.00 -2.13 3.36
C PHE A 195 -15.06 -1.39 4.71
N ASN A 196 -16.03 -1.75 5.55
CA ASN A 196 -16.14 -1.20 6.89
C ASN A 196 -15.22 -1.99 7.83
N LEU A 197 -14.03 -1.47 8.02
CA LEU A 197 -12.96 -2.09 8.81
C LEU A 197 -12.56 -1.14 9.93
N GLN A 198 -12.99 -1.43 11.15
CA GLN A 198 -12.69 -0.58 12.29
C GLN A 198 -11.22 -0.68 12.71
N ASP A 199 -10.64 0.46 13.13
CA ASP A 199 -9.29 0.58 13.68
C ASP A 199 -8.18 0.08 12.72
N VAL A 200 -8.33 0.27 11.41
CA VAL A 200 -7.28 -0.07 10.45
C VAL A 200 -6.17 0.97 10.53
N GLU A 201 -4.94 0.48 10.70
CA GLU A 201 -3.75 1.30 10.81
C GLU A 201 -3.10 1.48 9.45
N GLU A 202 -2.94 0.37 8.69
CA GLU A 202 -2.32 0.37 7.37
C GLU A 202 -2.97 -0.63 6.42
N VAL A 203 -2.81 -0.37 5.11
CA VAL A 203 -3.29 -1.19 4.00
C VAL A 203 -2.17 -1.39 3.00
N PHE A 204 -2.03 -2.61 2.50
CA PHE A 204 -1.04 -3.01 1.50
C PHE A 204 -1.71 -3.78 0.37
N SER A 205 -1.39 -3.46 -0.87
CA SER A 205 -1.90 -4.23 -2.01
C SER A 205 -1.39 -5.67 -1.96
N PHE A 206 -2.28 -6.64 -2.14
CA PHE A 206 -1.90 -8.05 -2.16
C PHE A 206 -2.84 -8.85 -3.08
N GLN A 207 -2.28 -9.48 -4.10
CA GLN A 207 -3.02 -10.30 -5.07
C GLN A 207 -4.26 -9.59 -5.66
N LYS A 208 -5.48 -10.10 -5.39
CA LYS A 208 -6.75 -9.55 -5.89
C LYS A 208 -7.44 -8.61 -4.90
N GLY A 209 -6.84 -8.40 -3.73
CA GLY A 209 -7.37 -7.58 -2.66
C GLY A 209 -6.24 -6.82 -1.97
N PHE A 210 -6.33 -6.73 -0.66
CA PHE A 210 -5.33 -6.04 0.14
C PHE A 210 -5.13 -6.73 1.49
N ILE A 211 -3.93 -6.62 2.03
CA ILE A 211 -3.67 -6.95 3.43
C ILE A 211 -3.85 -5.68 4.25
N PHE A 212 -4.53 -5.79 5.37
CA PHE A 212 -4.62 -4.70 6.34
C PHE A 212 -4.09 -5.12 7.70
N PHE A 213 -3.55 -4.13 8.40
CA PHE A 213 -3.01 -4.27 9.74
C PHE A 213 -3.90 -3.53 10.74
N LYS A 214 -4.27 -4.20 11.82
CA LYS A 214 -4.98 -3.63 12.94
C LYS A 214 -4.72 -4.39 14.24
N LYS A 215 -4.56 -3.66 15.35
CA LYS A 215 -4.38 -4.27 16.70
C LYS A 215 -3.32 -5.37 16.73
N ASN A 216 -2.17 -5.09 16.12
CA ASN A 216 -1.02 -6.02 16.01
C ASN A 216 -1.33 -7.32 15.24
N LYS A 217 -2.31 -7.32 14.34
CA LYS A 217 -2.67 -8.49 13.53
C LYS A 217 -2.83 -8.12 12.07
N PHE A 218 -2.49 -9.08 11.22
CA PHE A 218 -2.65 -8.98 9.78
C PHE A 218 -3.85 -9.78 9.31
N PHE A 219 -4.56 -9.22 8.33
CA PHE A 219 -5.71 -9.84 7.69
C PHE A 219 -5.61 -9.61 6.19
N TYR A 220 -5.94 -10.61 5.42
CA TYR A 220 -6.12 -10.48 3.99
C TYR A 220 -7.61 -10.29 3.67
N GLN A 221 -7.94 -9.22 2.98
CA GLN A 221 -9.28 -8.89 2.52
C GLN A 221 -9.41 -9.28 1.06
N GLU A 222 -10.20 -10.29 0.78
CA GLU A 222 -10.76 -10.58 -0.52
C GLU A 222 -12.11 -9.86 -0.70
N PRO A 223 -12.68 -9.82 -1.92
CA PRO A 223 -13.97 -9.14 -2.15
C PRO A 223 -15.10 -9.57 -1.22
N SER A 224 -15.15 -10.82 -0.79
CA SER A 224 -16.21 -11.39 0.05
C SER A 224 -15.74 -11.87 1.42
N ASP A 225 -14.43 -12.08 1.62
CA ASP A 225 -13.91 -12.75 2.79
C ASP A 225 -12.75 -12.00 3.43
N THR A 226 -12.64 -12.13 4.75
CA THR A 226 -11.49 -11.65 5.53
C THR A 226 -10.78 -12.84 6.14
N ILE A 227 -9.54 -13.05 5.75
CA ILE A 227 -8.73 -14.20 6.15
C ILE A 227 -7.63 -13.73 7.10
N PRO A 228 -7.55 -14.25 8.34
CA PRO A 228 -6.46 -13.90 9.24
C PRO A 228 -5.12 -14.42 8.70
N ILE A 229 -4.07 -13.64 8.93
CA ILE A 229 -2.69 -14.01 8.62
C ILE A 229 -1.96 -14.21 9.94
N ARG A 230 -1.47 -15.43 10.15
CA ARG A 230 -0.65 -15.76 11.31
C ARG A 230 0.80 -15.39 11.02
N LEU A 231 1.31 -14.46 11.81
CA LEU A 231 2.69 -14.00 11.78
C LEU A 231 3.30 -14.18 13.17
N ASP A 232 4.36 -14.98 13.26
CA ASP A 232 5.09 -15.21 14.52
C ASP A 232 6.12 -14.09 14.74
N TYR A 233 5.62 -12.86 14.96
CA TYR A 233 6.40 -11.68 15.32
C TYR A 233 5.64 -10.90 16.40
N GLU A 234 6.25 -10.72 17.58
CA GLU A 234 5.59 -10.13 18.75
C GLU A 234 6.21 -8.79 19.17
N ASP A 235 7.38 -8.44 18.62
CA ASP A 235 8.07 -7.22 18.97
C ASP A 235 7.45 -5.97 18.31
N ARG A 236 7.91 -4.81 18.74
CA ARG A 236 7.54 -3.54 18.10
C ARG A 236 8.29 -3.41 16.78
N PHE A 237 7.64 -2.81 15.80
CA PHE A 237 8.23 -2.48 14.52
C PHE A 237 8.05 -0.99 14.21
N GLU A 238 8.87 -0.46 13.33
CA GLU A 238 8.79 0.91 12.83
C GLU A 238 8.11 0.99 11.48
N SER A 239 8.31 0.00 10.62
CA SER A 239 7.66 -0.04 9.30
C SER A 239 7.45 -1.46 8.78
N ILE A 240 6.44 -1.59 7.92
CA ILE A 240 6.04 -2.83 7.25
C ILE A 240 6.02 -2.57 5.76
N TYR A 241 6.37 -3.58 4.99
CA TYR A 241 6.13 -3.63 3.55
C TYR A 241 5.67 -5.03 3.15
N ILE A 242 4.75 -5.11 2.20
CA ILE A 242 4.22 -6.40 1.72
C ILE A 242 4.29 -6.42 0.20
N ASN A 243 4.86 -7.49 -0.33
CA ASN A 243 4.81 -7.81 -1.75
C ASN A 243 4.04 -9.12 -1.99
N SER A 244 4.07 -9.62 -3.21
CA SER A 244 3.30 -10.82 -3.61
C SER A 244 3.66 -12.11 -2.85
N ALA A 245 4.83 -12.18 -2.22
CA ALA A 245 5.37 -13.40 -1.61
C ALA A 245 5.77 -13.24 -0.14
N TYR A 246 6.04 -12.00 0.31
CA TYR A 246 6.64 -11.76 1.61
C TYR A 246 6.00 -10.60 2.37
N ILE A 247 6.01 -10.72 3.70
CA ILE A 247 5.83 -9.63 4.64
C ILE A 247 7.22 -9.25 5.16
N PHE A 248 7.59 -8.00 5.02
CA PHE A 248 8.81 -7.42 5.54
C PHE A 248 8.49 -6.57 6.75
N ILE A 249 9.25 -6.76 7.83
CA ILE A 249 9.11 -6.00 9.07
C ILE A 249 10.46 -5.39 9.40
N PHE A 250 10.48 -4.11 9.69
CA PHE A 250 11.66 -3.38 10.13
C PHE A 250 11.43 -2.86 11.55
N ASP A 251 12.33 -3.22 12.48
CA ASP A 251 12.25 -2.85 13.90
C ASP A 251 13.13 -1.64 14.28
N GLY A 252 13.69 -0.95 13.26
CA GLY A 252 14.65 0.15 13.43
C GLY A 252 16.12 -0.30 13.36
N LYS A 253 16.41 -1.59 13.28
CA LYS A 253 17.77 -2.16 13.20
C LYS A 253 17.86 -3.39 12.32
N THR A 254 16.83 -4.20 12.32
CA THR A 254 16.78 -5.49 11.63
C THR A 254 15.59 -5.53 10.70
N LEU A 255 15.83 -5.98 9.48
CA LEU A 255 14.81 -6.27 8.49
C LEU A 255 14.53 -7.77 8.50
N TYR A 256 13.34 -8.14 8.93
CA TYR A 256 12.80 -9.51 8.91
C TYR A 256 11.98 -9.71 7.65
N GLN A 257 12.14 -10.87 7.03
CA GLN A 257 11.42 -11.28 5.84
C GLN A 257 10.66 -12.57 6.14
N TYR A 258 9.33 -12.51 6.11
CA TYR A 258 8.45 -13.65 6.32
C TYR A 258 7.81 -14.08 5.00
N GLN A 259 7.99 -15.34 4.64
CA GLN A 259 7.34 -15.92 3.47
C GLN A 259 5.86 -16.21 3.78
N ILE A 260 4.96 -15.78 2.91
CA ILE A 260 3.52 -16.06 2.98
C ILE A 260 3.26 -17.46 2.42
N ILE A 261 2.63 -18.33 3.24
CA ILE A 261 2.31 -19.71 2.90
C ILE A 261 0.78 -19.84 2.92
N ARG A 262 0.22 -20.25 1.81
CA ARG A 262 -1.22 -20.52 1.65
C ARG A 262 -1.52 -22.00 1.66
#